data_750eba6741fdcd3742ab0ad6ce84556a
#
_entry.id   750eba6741fdcd3742ab0ad6ce84556a
#
_cell.length_a   1.000
_cell.length_b   1.000
_cell.length_c   1.000
_cell.angle_alpha   90.00
_cell.angle_beta   90.00
_cell.angle_gamma   90.00
#
_symmetry.space_group_name_H-M   'P 1'
#
loop_
_entity.id
_entity.type
_entity.pdbx_description
1 polymer ?
#
loop_
_entity_poly.entity_id
_entity_poly.type
_entity_poly.pdbx_seq_one_letter_code
_entity_poly.pdbx_strand_id
1 'polypeptide(L)'
;YEECVDFIVSEFQKASELLPEKFTGENFGRVTKGAALAMKARMLLYAASPLWNPSDDKSKWEAAAKAAEEVMALGYSLDADYKELFLDPMSPEIIFQRLYNTEFGHWYDWYNSTNGWGGYSCTAVLQEMVDSYEMEDGTMPDPALYTSATTDPWAGRDPRLYASVVCDGQLFRGTETEFWVNSDGKTGGVDSEFGRDAWNYSKTHYIIRKFMDENLTKSWSDKGKQPWVYCRLAEIYLNYAEAMYHCGKEDVAREYVNYIRKRARGGREDILPDVTESGEALLAKIQHERKVELAFEEHRFYDVRRWKIAEKVDKSVFHGINITKQADGAKKYELFEIQKRDFVAPAHY
;
A
#
# COMPACT_ATOMS: atom_id res chain seq x y z
N TYR A 1 19.23 -22.02 -0.78
CA TYR A 1 18.00 -21.28 -1.04
C TYR A 1 16.98 -22.15 -1.75
N GLU A 2 17.32 -22.81 -2.87
CA GLU A 2 16.39 -23.64 -3.66
C GLU A 2 15.77 -24.76 -2.83
N GLU A 3 16.56 -25.51 -2.07
CA GLU A 3 16.05 -26.56 -1.15
C GLU A 3 15.02 -25.99 -0.14
N CYS A 4 15.24 -24.76 0.36
CA CYS A 4 14.27 -24.11 1.25
C CYS A 4 12.99 -23.75 0.50
N VAL A 5 13.09 -23.25 -0.75
CA VAL A 5 11.92 -22.96 -1.59
C VAL A 5 11.11 -24.22 -1.84
N ASP A 6 11.78 -25.31 -2.27
CA ASP A 6 11.14 -26.60 -2.55
C ASP A 6 10.43 -27.16 -1.31
N PHE A 7 11.09 -27.08 -0.16
CA PHE A 7 10.48 -27.49 1.11
C PHE A 7 9.23 -26.65 1.43
N ILE A 8 9.34 -25.31 1.40
CA ILE A 8 8.24 -24.41 1.70
C ILE A 8 7.05 -24.64 0.74
N VAL A 9 7.33 -24.73 -0.56
CA VAL A 9 6.31 -24.94 -1.59
C VAL A 9 5.63 -26.29 -1.40
N SER A 10 6.37 -27.35 -1.09
CA SER A 10 5.80 -28.68 -0.85
C SER A 10 4.93 -28.70 0.40
N GLU A 11 5.33 -28.02 1.47
CA GLU A 11 4.55 -27.97 2.72
C GLU A 11 3.25 -27.16 2.53
N PHE A 12 3.29 -26.03 1.81
CA PHE A 12 2.07 -25.29 1.48
C PHE A 12 1.15 -26.09 0.54
N GLN A 13 1.71 -26.86 -0.40
CA GLN A 13 0.92 -27.75 -1.24
C GLN A 13 0.19 -28.80 -0.40
N LYS A 14 0.88 -29.50 0.47
CA LYS A 14 0.28 -30.50 1.38
C LYS A 14 -0.78 -29.85 2.28
N ALA A 15 -0.48 -28.68 2.83
CA ALA A 15 -1.43 -27.94 3.65
C ALA A 15 -2.72 -27.62 2.87
N SER A 16 -2.59 -27.19 1.61
CA SER A 16 -3.74 -26.87 0.76
C SER A 16 -4.64 -28.09 0.46
N GLU A 17 -4.10 -29.28 0.46
CA GLU A 17 -4.86 -30.53 0.27
C GLU A 17 -5.64 -30.95 1.51
N LEU A 18 -5.19 -30.55 2.70
CA LEU A 18 -5.79 -30.88 3.98
C LEU A 18 -6.78 -29.81 4.50
N LEU A 19 -6.59 -28.56 4.09
CA LEU A 19 -7.37 -27.43 4.56
C LEU A 19 -8.65 -27.25 3.75
N PRO A 20 -9.78 -26.88 4.39
CA PRO A 20 -11.00 -26.54 3.67
C PRO A 20 -10.87 -25.18 2.97
N GLU A 21 -11.72 -24.95 1.97
CA GLU A 21 -11.77 -23.67 1.25
C GLU A 21 -12.29 -22.53 2.12
N LYS A 22 -13.23 -22.83 3.03
CA LYS A 22 -13.84 -21.83 3.94
C LYS A 22 -14.06 -22.43 5.33
N PHE A 23 -13.92 -21.58 6.32
CA PHE A 23 -14.41 -21.83 7.68
C PHE A 23 -15.58 -20.87 7.97
N THR A 24 -16.56 -21.35 8.74
CA THR A 24 -17.74 -20.56 9.16
C THR A 24 -17.95 -20.69 10.66
N GLY A 25 -18.83 -19.85 11.22
CA GLY A 25 -19.17 -19.86 12.64
C GLY A 25 -17.94 -19.63 13.52
N GLU A 26 -17.79 -20.43 14.57
CA GLU A 26 -16.68 -20.31 15.54
C GLU A 26 -15.29 -20.58 14.95
N ASN A 27 -15.23 -21.19 13.78
CA ASN A 27 -13.97 -21.47 13.08
C ASN A 27 -13.59 -20.39 12.06
N PHE A 28 -14.44 -19.38 11.86
CA PHE A 28 -14.12 -18.26 10.96
C PHE A 28 -12.78 -17.61 11.35
N GLY A 29 -11.94 -17.30 10.37
CA GLY A 29 -10.60 -16.71 10.55
C GLY A 29 -9.46 -17.73 10.72
N ARG A 30 -9.74 -19.03 10.74
CA ARG A 30 -8.69 -20.05 10.63
C ARG A 30 -8.07 -20.09 9.25
N VAL A 31 -6.84 -20.56 9.18
CA VAL A 31 -6.08 -20.72 7.91
C VAL A 31 -6.84 -21.67 6.98
N THR A 32 -7.04 -21.22 5.74
CA THR A 32 -7.80 -21.95 4.72
C THR A 32 -6.87 -22.48 3.62
N LYS A 33 -7.41 -23.32 2.72
CA LYS A 33 -6.76 -23.74 1.48
C LYS A 33 -6.24 -22.55 0.68
N GLY A 34 -7.03 -21.48 0.57
CA GLY A 34 -6.65 -20.26 -0.14
C GLY A 34 -5.41 -19.59 0.48
N ALA A 35 -5.32 -19.52 1.80
CA ALA A 35 -4.15 -18.97 2.48
C ALA A 35 -2.87 -19.78 2.18
N ALA A 36 -2.95 -21.11 2.20
CA ALA A 36 -1.80 -21.97 1.88
C ALA A 36 -1.35 -21.78 0.42
N LEU A 37 -2.28 -21.77 -0.54
CA LEU A 37 -1.97 -21.55 -1.95
C LEU A 37 -1.43 -20.15 -2.23
N ALA A 38 -1.96 -19.12 -1.56
CA ALA A 38 -1.47 -17.76 -1.72
C ALA A 38 -0.02 -17.60 -1.21
N MET A 39 0.33 -18.21 -0.08
CA MET A 39 1.72 -18.21 0.41
C MET A 39 2.65 -19.01 -0.51
N LYS A 40 2.19 -20.12 -1.08
CA LYS A 40 2.92 -20.86 -2.14
C LYS A 40 3.17 -19.96 -3.34
N ALA A 41 2.15 -19.24 -3.85
CA ALA A 41 2.27 -18.35 -4.99
C ALA A 41 3.26 -17.20 -4.74
N ARG A 42 3.21 -16.57 -3.55
CA ARG A 42 4.16 -15.54 -3.13
C ARG A 42 5.59 -16.07 -3.10
N MET A 43 5.82 -17.27 -2.55
CA MET A 43 7.15 -17.88 -2.49
C MET A 43 7.71 -18.15 -3.88
N LEU A 44 6.90 -18.70 -4.78
CA LEU A 44 7.32 -19.00 -6.16
C LEU A 44 7.60 -17.72 -6.96
N LEU A 45 6.81 -16.65 -6.79
CA LEU A 45 7.09 -15.34 -7.38
C LEU A 45 8.46 -14.81 -6.93
N TYR A 46 8.75 -14.89 -5.63
CA TYR A 46 10.02 -14.41 -5.09
C TYR A 46 11.20 -15.24 -5.63
N ALA A 47 11.04 -16.56 -5.74
CA ALA A 47 12.04 -17.45 -6.30
C ALA A 47 12.27 -17.25 -7.82
N ALA A 48 11.23 -16.79 -8.55
CA ALA A 48 11.32 -16.45 -9.97
C ALA A 48 11.95 -15.07 -10.21
N SER A 49 12.01 -14.20 -9.19
CA SER A 49 12.44 -12.80 -9.35
C SER A 49 13.95 -12.66 -9.55
N PRO A 50 14.44 -11.57 -10.17
CA PRO A 50 15.84 -11.37 -10.59
C PRO A 50 16.90 -11.63 -9.52
N LEU A 51 16.59 -11.45 -8.24
CA LEU A 51 17.53 -11.72 -7.14
C LEU A 51 17.92 -13.20 -7.07
N TRP A 52 16.97 -14.10 -7.31
CA TRP A 52 17.14 -15.55 -7.18
C TRP A 52 17.02 -16.29 -8.50
N ASN A 53 16.77 -15.57 -9.58
CA ASN A 53 16.66 -16.08 -10.95
C ASN A 53 17.44 -15.17 -11.92
N PRO A 54 18.78 -15.07 -11.77
CA PRO A 54 19.57 -14.14 -12.59
C PRO A 54 19.64 -14.53 -14.07
N SER A 55 19.31 -15.77 -14.42
CA SER A 55 19.24 -16.28 -15.80
C SER A 55 17.88 -16.03 -16.46
N ASP A 56 16.93 -15.47 -15.75
CA ASP A 56 15.53 -15.30 -16.17
C ASP A 56 14.91 -16.61 -16.67
N ASP A 57 15.12 -17.69 -15.92
CA ASP A 57 14.53 -19.00 -16.21
C ASP A 57 12.99 -18.88 -16.21
N LYS A 58 12.42 -19.05 -17.39
CA LYS A 58 10.98 -18.92 -17.61
C LYS A 58 10.16 -19.98 -16.89
N SER A 59 10.71 -21.16 -16.65
CA SER A 59 10.00 -22.22 -15.92
C SER A 59 9.64 -21.81 -14.48
N LYS A 60 10.46 -20.98 -13.84
CA LYS A 60 10.17 -20.42 -12.52
C LYS A 60 8.99 -19.44 -12.58
N TRP A 61 8.94 -18.61 -13.62
CA TRP A 61 7.83 -17.68 -13.83
C TRP A 61 6.51 -18.40 -14.17
N GLU A 62 6.59 -19.46 -14.99
CA GLU A 62 5.44 -20.32 -15.29
C GLU A 62 4.90 -21.00 -14.03
N ALA A 63 5.78 -21.47 -13.13
CA ALA A 63 5.38 -22.04 -11.85
C ALA A 63 4.70 -21.00 -10.95
N ALA A 64 5.21 -19.76 -10.91
CA ALA A 64 4.60 -18.65 -10.16
C ALA A 64 3.22 -18.30 -10.73
N ALA A 65 3.08 -18.19 -12.06
CA ALA A 65 1.81 -17.93 -12.73
C ALA A 65 0.78 -19.03 -12.41
N LYS A 66 1.15 -20.30 -12.55
CA LYS A 66 0.27 -21.43 -12.24
C LYS A 66 -0.21 -21.43 -10.79
N ALA A 67 0.69 -21.11 -9.84
CA ALA A 67 0.31 -21.04 -8.44
C ALA A 67 -0.67 -19.88 -8.16
N ALA A 68 -0.55 -18.76 -8.85
CA ALA A 68 -1.52 -17.67 -8.77
C ALA A 68 -2.88 -18.08 -9.35
N GLU A 69 -2.91 -18.81 -10.48
CA GLU A 69 -4.15 -19.36 -11.07
C GLU A 69 -4.87 -20.30 -10.11
N GLU A 70 -4.15 -21.14 -9.35
CA GLU A 70 -4.73 -22.03 -8.35
C GLU A 70 -5.49 -21.25 -7.26
N VAL A 71 -5.00 -20.08 -6.86
CA VAL A 71 -5.68 -19.20 -5.89
C VAL A 71 -6.92 -18.55 -6.53
N MET A 72 -6.77 -18.02 -7.73
CA MET A 72 -7.88 -17.34 -8.45
C MET A 72 -9.06 -18.28 -8.70
N ALA A 73 -8.81 -19.57 -8.88
CA ALA A 73 -9.84 -20.60 -9.06
C ALA A 73 -10.74 -20.81 -7.81
N LEU A 74 -10.38 -20.29 -6.64
CA LEU A 74 -11.16 -20.44 -5.40
C LEU A 74 -12.32 -19.44 -5.24
N GLY A 75 -12.53 -18.56 -6.23
CA GLY A 75 -13.71 -17.70 -6.27
C GLY A 75 -13.64 -16.46 -5.40
N TYR A 76 -12.45 -15.98 -5.04
CA TYR A 76 -12.25 -14.64 -4.49
C TYR A 76 -12.59 -13.58 -5.53
N SER A 77 -12.99 -12.39 -5.11
CA SER A 77 -13.24 -11.25 -6.01
C SER A 77 -12.69 -9.96 -5.42
N LEU A 78 -12.29 -9.02 -6.28
CA LEU A 78 -11.88 -7.69 -5.81
C LEU A 78 -13.05 -7.03 -5.08
N ASP A 79 -12.78 -6.43 -3.94
CA ASP A 79 -13.73 -5.60 -3.24
C ASP A 79 -13.94 -4.29 -4.01
N ALA A 80 -15.17 -3.83 -4.12
CA ALA A 80 -15.47 -2.59 -4.81
C ALA A 80 -14.94 -1.36 -4.07
N ASP A 81 -14.88 -1.43 -2.74
CA ASP A 81 -14.38 -0.35 -1.89
C ASP A 81 -12.99 -0.66 -1.35
N TYR A 82 -11.99 0.01 -1.94
CA TYR A 82 -10.59 -0.14 -1.54
C TYR A 82 -10.31 0.26 -0.08
N LYS A 83 -11.07 1.19 0.48
CA LYS A 83 -10.88 1.65 1.86
C LYS A 83 -11.54 0.68 2.85
N GLU A 84 -12.80 0.34 2.59
CA GLU A 84 -13.60 -0.49 3.50
C GLU A 84 -13.10 -1.94 3.56
N LEU A 85 -12.48 -2.46 2.52
CA LEU A 85 -11.95 -3.84 2.52
C LEU A 85 -10.99 -4.13 3.70
N PHE A 86 -10.28 -3.12 4.21
CA PHE A 86 -9.36 -3.28 5.35
C PHE A 86 -10.07 -3.20 6.71
N LEU A 87 -11.33 -2.84 6.73
CA LEU A 87 -12.16 -2.70 7.92
C LEU A 87 -13.17 -3.86 8.06
N ASP A 88 -13.54 -4.49 6.93
CA ASP A 88 -14.50 -5.59 6.89
C ASP A 88 -13.79 -6.96 6.85
N PRO A 89 -13.80 -7.76 7.93
CA PRO A 89 -13.23 -9.10 7.92
C PRO A 89 -13.95 -10.08 6.98
N MET A 90 -15.11 -9.70 6.43
CA MET A 90 -15.90 -10.51 5.49
C MET A 90 -15.66 -10.11 4.03
N SER A 91 -14.78 -9.15 3.74
CA SER A 91 -14.46 -8.73 2.39
C SER A 91 -14.15 -9.94 1.48
N PRO A 92 -14.75 -10.04 0.28
CA PRO A 92 -14.54 -11.15 -0.63
C PRO A 92 -13.13 -11.18 -1.23
N GLU A 93 -12.35 -10.13 -1.03
CA GLU A 93 -10.98 -10.02 -1.50
C GLU A 93 -9.97 -10.65 -0.54
N ILE A 94 -10.28 -10.75 0.76
CA ILE A 94 -9.35 -11.20 1.78
C ILE A 94 -9.14 -12.72 1.69
N ILE A 95 -7.89 -13.13 1.55
CA ILE A 95 -7.47 -14.54 1.49
C ILE A 95 -6.92 -15.00 2.84
N PHE A 96 -6.10 -14.16 3.49
CA PHE A 96 -5.48 -14.47 4.77
C PHE A 96 -5.41 -13.24 5.66
N GLN A 97 -5.91 -13.36 6.87
CA GLN A 97 -6.00 -12.26 7.84
C GLN A 97 -5.86 -12.74 9.27
N ARG A 98 -5.49 -11.82 10.16
CA ARG A 98 -5.65 -11.98 11.60
C ARG A 98 -6.89 -11.21 12.05
N LEU A 99 -7.78 -11.88 12.77
CA LEU A 99 -8.95 -11.26 13.37
C LEU A 99 -8.64 -10.65 14.74
N TYR A 100 -9.36 -9.59 15.04
CA TYR A 100 -9.37 -8.93 16.35
C TYR A 100 -10.80 -8.78 16.86
N ASN A 101 -10.97 -8.59 18.16
CA ASN A 101 -12.28 -8.41 18.80
C ASN A 101 -12.18 -7.39 19.95
N THR A 102 -13.25 -7.19 20.69
CA THR A 102 -13.30 -6.20 21.79
C THR A 102 -12.30 -6.51 22.92
N GLU A 103 -12.07 -7.78 23.20
CA GLU A 103 -11.13 -8.22 24.26
C GLU A 103 -9.69 -8.14 23.77
N PHE A 104 -9.43 -8.62 22.56
CA PHE A 104 -8.13 -8.70 21.90
C PHE A 104 -8.05 -7.72 20.71
N GLY A 105 -8.32 -6.45 20.94
CA GLY A 105 -8.14 -5.40 19.95
C GLY A 105 -6.70 -4.88 19.91
N HIS A 106 -6.40 -4.06 18.91
CA HIS A 106 -5.07 -3.47 18.72
C HIS A 106 -5.09 -1.94 18.88
N TRP A 107 -3.88 -1.36 19.00
CA TRP A 107 -3.69 0.07 19.20
C TRP A 107 -3.25 0.81 17.93
N TYR A 108 -3.45 0.20 16.75
CA TYR A 108 -3.01 0.76 15.47
C TYR A 108 -3.53 2.18 15.25
N ASP A 109 -4.82 2.40 15.49
CA ASP A 109 -5.47 3.69 15.35
C ASP A 109 -4.89 4.75 16.27
N TRP A 110 -4.65 4.40 17.54
CA TRP A 110 -4.06 5.33 18.47
C TRP A 110 -2.64 5.73 18.09
N TYR A 111 -1.80 4.76 17.75
CA TYR A 111 -0.43 5.06 17.35
C TYR A 111 -0.34 5.89 16.07
N ASN A 112 -1.28 5.75 15.14
CA ASN A 112 -1.18 6.33 13.81
C ASN A 112 -2.11 7.53 13.56
N SER A 113 -3.08 7.80 14.44
CA SER A 113 -3.95 8.97 14.30
C SER A 113 -3.21 10.29 14.49
N THR A 114 -3.84 11.37 14.06
CA THR A 114 -3.29 12.73 14.15
C THR A 114 -3.12 13.20 15.58
N ASN A 115 -2.22 14.19 15.76
CA ASN A 115 -1.99 14.85 17.03
C ASN A 115 -3.29 15.46 17.62
N GLY A 116 -4.07 16.16 16.82
CA GLY A 116 -5.31 16.78 17.22
C GLY A 116 -6.35 15.80 17.76
N TRP A 117 -6.40 14.58 17.19
CA TRP A 117 -7.25 13.50 17.70
C TRP A 117 -6.68 12.82 18.96
N GLY A 118 -5.44 13.10 19.32
CA GLY A 118 -4.72 12.53 20.46
C GLY A 118 -3.95 11.26 20.13
N GLY A 119 -3.65 11.05 18.87
CA GLY A 119 -2.76 9.98 18.38
C GLY A 119 -1.30 10.40 18.39
N TYR A 120 -0.43 9.48 17.98
CA TYR A 120 1.03 9.69 18.00
C TYR A 120 1.63 9.94 16.62
N SER A 121 0.86 9.86 15.53
CA SER A 121 1.34 10.01 14.16
C SER A 121 2.60 9.16 13.85
N CYS A 122 2.65 7.92 14.41
CA CYS A 122 3.85 7.08 14.40
C CYS A 122 4.30 6.66 13.00
N THR A 123 3.37 6.46 12.07
CA THR A 123 3.68 6.13 10.68
C THR A 123 3.54 7.37 9.82
N ALA A 124 4.63 8.15 9.77
CA ALA A 124 4.77 9.27 8.86
C ALA A 124 5.01 8.77 7.43
N VAL A 125 4.20 9.26 6.48
CA VAL A 125 4.31 8.87 5.07
C VAL A 125 5.29 9.81 4.36
N LEU A 126 6.20 9.24 3.56
CA LEU A 126 7.17 10.03 2.79
C LEU A 126 6.51 10.67 1.57
N GLN A 127 7.00 11.85 1.18
CA GLN A 127 6.55 12.54 -0.03
C GLN A 127 6.65 11.65 -1.28
N GLU A 128 7.69 10.84 -1.40
CA GLU A 128 7.91 9.92 -2.51
C GLU A 128 6.84 8.82 -2.61
N MET A 129 6.14 8.52 -1.50
CA MET A 129 4.98 7.65 -1.55
C MET A 129 3.75 8.41 -2.01
N VAL A 130 3.53 9.63 -1.53
CA VAL A 130 2.46 10.52 -1.98
C VAL A 130 2.57 10.78 -3.49
N ASP A 131 3.78 11.05 -3.99
CA ASP A 131 4.05 11.28 -5.42
C ASP A 131 3.91 10.03 -6.29
N SER A 132 3.84 8.86 -5.69
CA SER A 132 3.60 7.63 -6.46
C SER A 132 2.15 7.46 -6.90
N TYR A 133 1.20 8.16 -6.27
CA TYR A 133 -0.17 8.16 -6.72
C TYR A 133 -0.31 9.10 -7.93
N GLU A 134 -0.69 8.55 -9.07
CA GLU A 134 -0.85 9.29 -10.34
C GLU A 134 -1.92 10.40 -10.22
N MET A 135 -1.91 11.34 -11.15
CA MET A 135 -3.05 12.20 -11.41
C MET A 135 -4.20 11.37 -12.00
N GLU A 136 -5.42 11.90 -11.97
CA GLU A 136 -6.59 11.21 -12.53
C GLU A 136 -6.43 10.88 -14.03
N ASP A 137 -5.65 11.64 -14.77
CA ASP A 137 -5.35 11.38 -16.19
C ASP A 137 -4.24 10.31 -16.41
N GLY A 138 -3.69 9.74 -15.34
CA GLY A 138 -2.65 8.71 -15.38
C GLY A 138 -1.22 9.25 -15.50
N THR A 139 -1.03 10.57 -15.45
CA THR A 139 0.30 11.19 -15.42
C THR A 139 0.85 11.23 -13.98
N MET A 140 2.17 11.32 -13.86
CA MET A 140 2.79 11.54 -12.55
C MET A 140 2.60 13.00 -12.12
N PRO A 141 2.44 13.29 -10.83
CA PRO A 141 2.30 14.66 -10.34
C PRO A 141 3.53 15.49 -10.65
N ASP A 142 3.32 16.73 -11.12
CA ASP A 142 4.40 17.69 -11.35
C ASP A 142 4.94 18.20 -9.99
N PRO A 143 6.26 18.17 -9.75
CA PRO A 143 6.88 18.77 -8.57
C PRO A 143 6.52 20.25 -8.35
N ALA A 144 6.14 20.98 -9.40
CA ALA A 144 5.66 22.36 -9.31
C ALA A 144 4.38 22.53 -8.48
N LEU A 145 3.61 21.48 -8.26
CA LEU A 145 2.45 21.47 -7.37
C LEU A 145 2.81 21.90 -5.93
N TYR A 146 4.02 21.58 -5.48
CA TYR A 146 4.48 21.88 -4.13
C TYR A 146 5.15 23.23 -3.97
N THR A 147 5.24 24.01 -5.04
CA THR A 147 5.81 25.37 -5.05
C THR A 147 4.76 26.46 -5.27
N SER A 148 3.52 26.08 -5.63
CA SER A 148 2.43 27.01 -5.90
C SER A 148 1.70 27.40 -4.61
N ALA A 149 1.52 28.69 -4.39
CA ALA A 149 0.81 29.21 -3.23
C ALA A 149 -0.72 29.08 -3.28
N THR A 150 -1.31 28.56 -4.33
CA THR A 150 -2.75 28.67 -4.59
C THR A 150 -3.48 27.39 -4.84
N THR A 151 -2.79 26.25 -4.93
CA THR A 151 -3.43 24.99 -5.29
C THR A 151 -3.38 23.98 -4.15
N ASP A 152 -4.39 23.16 -4.07
CA ASP A 152 -4.35 21.92 -3.32
C ASP A 152 -3.46 20.90 -4.08
N PRO A 153 -2.24 20.59 -3.61
CA PRO A 153 -1.32 19.70 -4.32
C PRO A 153 -1.81 18.25 -4.37
N TRP A 154 -2.87 17.95 -3.69
CA TRP A 154 -3.45 16.61 -3.63
C TRP A 154 -4.73 16.47 -4.45
N ALA A 155 -5.27 17.56 -5.03
CA ALA A 155 -6.48 17.49 -5.84
C ALA A 155 -6.25 16.73 -7.15
N GLY A 156 -7.28 16.01 -7.61
CA GLY A 156 -7.27 15.29 -8.89
C GLY A 156 -6.26 14.13 -8.96
N ARG A 157 -6.03 13.45 -7.85
CA ARG A 157 -5.10 12.31 -7.74
C ARG A 157 -5.85 10.98 -7.77
N ASP A 158 -5.10 9.91 -8.00
CA ASP A 158 -5.57 8.53 -7.81
C ASP A 158 -6.38 8.42 -6.51
N PRO A 159 -7.63 7.92 -6.54
CA PRO A 159 -8.47 7.81 -5.35
C PRO A 159 -7.83 7.04 -4.19
N ARG A 160 -6.90 6.13 -4.48
CA ARG A 160 -6.18 5.37 -3.45
C ARG A 160 -5.25 6.24 -2.60
N LEU A 161 -4.83 7.43 -3.08
CA LEU A 161 -4.13 8.39 -2.23
C LEU A 161 -4.97 8.73 -1.00
N TYR A 162 -6.22 9.12 -1.23
CA TYR A 162 -7.11 9.55 -0.16
C TYR A 162 -7.56 8.41 0.76
N ALA A 163 -7.54 7.18 0.27
CA ALA A 163 -7.82 5.99 1.06
C ALA A 163 -6.61 5.50 1.89
N SER A 164 -5.40 5.88 1.49
CA SER A 164 -4.16 5.35 2.09
C SER A 164 -3.38 6.36 2.93
N VAL A 165 -3.52 7.67 2.63
CA VAL A 165 -2.76 8.76 3.26
C VAL A 165 -3.70 9.86 3.70
N VAL A 166 -3.46 10.42 4.87
CA VAL A 166 -4.10 11.66 5.32
C VAL A 166 -3.17 12.81 5.00
N CYS A 167 -3.69 13.76 4.20
CA CYS A 167 -3.03 15.00 3.83
C CYS A 167 -3.67 16.18 4.56
N ASP A 168 -3.03 17.35 4.54
CA ASP A 168 -3.57 18.57 5.12
C ASP A 168 -4.87 19.00 4.44
N GLY A 169 -5.84 19.48 5.24
CA GLY A 169 -7.14 19.92 4.74
C GLY A 169 -8.14 18.81 4.44
N GLN A 170 -7.79 17.54 4.63
CA GLN A 170 -8.71 16.43 4.42
C GLN A 170 -9.60 16.19 5.65
N LEU A 171 -10.84 15.74 5.39
CA LEU A 171 -11.69 15.25 6.45
C LEU A 171 -11.15 13.91 6.98
N PHE A 172 -10.85 13.88 8.28
CA PHE A 172 -10.41 12.69 8.99
C PHE A 172 -11.09 12.63 10.36
N ARG A 173 -11.77 11.53 10.66
CA ARG A 173 -12.55 11.35 11.91
C ARG A 173 -13.54 12.50 12.19
N GLY A 174 -14.16 13.03 11.14
CA GLY A 174 -15.16 14.08 11.24
C GLY A 174 -14.61 15.51 11.39
N THR A 175 -13.29 15.71 11.37
CA THR A 175 -12.63 17.02 11.43
C THR A 175 -11.67 17.21 10.27
N GLU A 176 -11.49 18.45 9.83
CA GLU A 176 -10.46 18.80 8.85
C GLU A 176 -9.08 18.72 9.51
N THR A 177 -8.12 18.11 8.83
CA THR A 177 -6.74 18.00 9.31
C THR A 177 -5.97 19.28 9.10
N GLU A 178 -5.17 19.65 10.09
CA GLU A 178 -4.45 20.91 10.15
C GLU A 178 -2.96 20.69 10.47
N PHE A 179 -2.18 20.26 9.47
CA PHE A 179 -0.73 20.07 9.62
C PHE A 179 0.09 21.36 9.42
N TRP A 180 -0.57 22.47 9.03
CA TRP A 180 0.06 23.73 8.73
C TRP A 180 0.59 24.46 9.96
N VAL A 181 1.63 25.29 9.73
CA VAL A 181 2.20 26.25 10.71
C VAL A 181 1.96 27.66 10.19
N ASN A 182 1.64 28.61 11.05
CA ASN A 182 1.50 30.01 10.65
C ASN A 182 2.83 30.61 10.21
N SER A 183 2.79 31.60 9.32
CA SER A 183 3.97 32.27 8.76
C SER A 183 4.84 32.97 9.82
N ASP A 184 4.33 33.19 11.03
CA ASP A 184 5.11 33.71 12.16
C ASP A 184 5.97 32.65 12.85
N GLY A 185 5.78 31.36 12.52
CA GLY A 185 6.51 30.23 13.09
C GLY A 185 6.26 29.97 14.58
N LYS A 186 5.16 30.51 15.16
CA LYS A 186 4.87 30.44 16.59
C LYS A 186 3.59 29.71 16.94
N THR A 187 2.71 29.56 15.99
CA THR A 187 1.41 28.88 16.14
C THR A 187 1.13 28.04 14.91
N GLY A 188 0.22 27.08 15.02
CA GLY A 188 -0.13 26.18 13.92
C GLY A 188 -1.44 25.47 14.15
N GLY A 189 -1.82 24.62 13.21
CA GLY A 189 -2.97 23.76 13.29
C GLY A 189 -2.86 22.69 14.38
N VAL A 190 -3.98 22.06 14.71
CA VAL A 190 -4.06 21.10 15.83
C VAL A 190 -3.24 19.83 15.60
N ASP A 191 -2.89 19.52 14.35
CA ASP A 191 -2.11 18.34 13.97
C ASP A 191 -0.61 18.65 13.74
N SER A 192 -0.22 19.94 13.87
CA SER A 192 1.17 20.41 13.77
C SER A 192 1.94 20.23 15.09
N GLU A 193 3.22 20.63 15.10
CA GLU A 193 4.07 20.73 16.31
C GLU A 193 3.55 21.74 17.34
N PHE A 194 2.67 22.64 16.95
CA PHE A 194 2.00 23.61 17.83
C PHE A 194 0.62 23.14 18.30
N GLY A 195 0.24 21.89 17.93
CA GLY A 195 -1.03 21.31 18.31
C GLY A 195 -1.06 20.82 19.76
N ARG A 196 -1.86 19.77 19.99
CA ARG A 196 -2.13 19.24 21.33
C ARG A 196 -0.87 18.81 22.10
N ASP A 197 0.01 18.05 21.44
CA ASP A 197 1.23 17.52 22.03
C ASP A 197 2.39 17.74 21.06
N ALA A 198 3.39 18.53 21.45
CA ALA A 198 4.46 19.02 20.58
C ALA A 198 5.36 17.93 19.96
N TRP A 199 5.32 16.70 20.45
CA TRP A 199 6.10 15.56 19.91
C TRP A 199 5.28 14.59 19.07
N ASN A 200 3.95 14.67 19.10
CA ASN A 200 3.03 13.71 18.46
C ASN A 200 2.66 14.07 17.02
N TYR A 201 3.17 15.18 16.48
CA TYR A 201 2.90 15.54 15.09
C TYR A 201 3.68 14.66 14.11
N SER A 202 3.14 14.48 12.90
CA SER A 202 3.85 13.78 11.83
C SER A 202 5.08 14.55 11.37
N LYS A 203 6.23 13.90 11.35
CA LYS A 203 7.50 14.53 10.93
C LYS A 203 7.56 14.83 9.44
N THR A 204 6.64 14.28 8.63
CA THR A 204 6.52 14.57 7.20
C THR A 204 5.28 15.39 6.85
N HIS A 205 4.44 15.70 7.82
CA HIS A 205 3.11 16.29 7.70
C HIS A 205 2.13 15.45 6.86
N TYR A 206 2.39 14.14 6.78
CA TYR A 206 1.47 13.11 6.29
C TYR A 206 1.38 11.99 7.31
N ILE A 207 0.24 11.36 7.43
CA ILE A 207 0.09 10.11 8.19
C ILE A 207 -0.57 9.04 7.34
N ILE A 208 -0.39 7.80 7.72
CA ILE A 208 -1.12 6.68 7.12
C ILE A 208 -2.61 6.79 7.44
N ARG A 209 -3.47 6.42 6.48
CA ARG A 209 -4.92 6.30 6.63
C ARG A 209 -5.39 4.85 6.52
N LYS A 210 -4.70 4.08 5.69
CA LYS A 210 -5.01 2.67 5.44
C LYS A 210 -5.06 1.86 6.73
N PHE A 211 -6.00 0.95 6.87
CA PHE A 211 -6.30 0.16 8.07
C PHE A 211 -6.87 0.96 9.26
N MET A 212 -7.12 2.25 9.15
CA MET A 212 -7.64 3.03 10.28
C MET A 212 -9.17 3.04 10.29
N ASP A 213 -9.74 2.67 11.43
CA ASP A 213 -11.19 2.79 11.67
C ASP A 213 -11.51 4.22 12.13
N GLU A 214 -11.99 5.04 11.21
CA GLU A 214 -12.33 6.45 11.49
C GLU A 214 -13.58 6.63 12.39
N ASN A 215 -14.30 5.55 12.71
CA ASN A 215 -15.44 5.55 13.61
C ASN A 215 -15.04 5.44 15.10
N LEU A 216 -13.80 5.12 15.40
CA LEU A 216 -13.32 5.12 16.79
C LEU A 216 -13.33 6.54 17.36
N THR A 217 -13.86 6.68 18.58
CA THR A 217 -14.12 8.01 19.17
C THR A 217 -13.03 8.47 20.15
N LYS A 218 -12.27 7.54 20.73
CA LYS A 218 -11.26 7.85 21.75
C LYS A 218 -9.96 7.11 21.50
N SER A 219 -8.88 7.87 21.32
CA SER A 219 -7.57 7.32 20.98
C SER A 219 -7.00 6.35 22.03
N TRP A 220 -7.13 6.70 23.31
CA TRP A 220 -6.47 5.95 24.42
C TRP A 220 -7.33 4.86 25.05
N SER A 221 -8.60 4.71 24.69
CA SER A 221 -9.50 3.71 25.29
C SER A 221 -10.09 2.74 24.28
N ASP A 222 -10.25 3.17 23.04
CA ASP A 222 -10.91 2.38 22.01
C ASP A 222 -9.88 1.65 21.18
N LYS A 223 -9.88 0.33 21.31
CA LYS A 223 -9.02 -0.55 20.51
C LYS A 223 -9.66 -0.83 19.17
N GLY A 224 -8.86 -0.80 18.11
CA GLY A 224 -9.26 -1.24 16.78
C GLY A 224 -9.59 -2.74 16.75
N LYS A 225 -10.58 -3.11 15.94
CA LYS A 225 -11.06 -4.49 15.74
C LYS A 225 -10.98 -4.93 14.30
N GLN A 226 -10.62 -4.00 13.40
CA GLN A 226 -10.43 -4.29 11.99
C GLN A 226 -9.34 -5.35 11.80
N PRO A 227 -9.49 -6.22 10.80
CA PRO A 227 -8.54 -7.29 10.58
C PRO A 227 -7.18 -6.75 10.15
N TRP A 228 -6.12 -7.50 10.43
CA TRP A 228 -4.84 -7.31 9.77
C TRP A 228 -4.75 -8.26 8.57
N VAL A 229 -4.78 -7.69 7.38
CA VAL A 229 -4.77 -8.41 6.12
C VAL A 229 -3.34 -8.78 5.74
N TYR A 230 -3.04 -10.07 5.63
CA TYR A 230 -1.73 -10.58 5.20
C TYR A 230 -1.64 -10.88 3.72
N CYS A 231 -2.77 -11.24 3.12
CA CYS A 231 -2.87 -11.55 1.70
C CYS A 231 -4.28 -11.34 1.19
N ARG A 232 -4.41 -10.75 0.01
CA ARG A 232 -5.67 -10.50 -0.67
C ARG A 232 -5.53 -10.70 -2.18
N LEU A 233 -6.65 -10.81 -2.89
CA LEU A 233 -6.68 -11.15 -4.31
C LEU A 233 -5.90 -10.19 -5.20
N ALA A 234 -5.89 -8.89 -4.88
CA ALA A 234 -5.11 -7.92 -5.67
C ALA A 234 -3.61 -8.23 -5.69
N GLU A 235 -3.04 -8.75 -4.58
CA GLU A 235 -1.67 -9.25 -4.59
C GLU A 235 -1.51 -10.40 -5.61
N ILE A 236 -2.45 -11.34 -5.62
CA ILE A 236 -2.40 -12.50 -6.52
C ILE A 236 -2.51 -12.06 -7.98
N TYR A 237 -3.37 -11.09 -8.30
CA TYR A 237 -3.46 -10.52 -9.64
C TYR A 237 -2.17 -9.86 -10.08
N LEU A 238 -1.52 -9.11 -9.21
CA LEU A 238 -0.24 -8.47 -9.51
C LEU A 238 0.92 -9.47 -9.58
N ASN A 239 0.89 -10.54 -8.77
CA ASN A 239 1.83 -11.65 -8.87
C ASN A 239 1.69 -12.35 -10.24
N TYR A 240 0.46 -12.58 -10.67
CA TYR A 240 0.15 -13.19 -11.96
C TYR A 240 0.55 -12.29 -13.13
N ALA A 241 0.23 -11.00 -13.06
CA ALA A 241 0.61 -10.03 -14.09
C ALA A 241 2.13 -9.98 -14.30
N GLU A 242 2.91 -9.94 -13.21
CA GLU A 242 4.37 -9.94 -13.29
C GLU A 242 4.90 -11.26 -13.90
N ALA A 243 4.38 -12.40 -13.44
CA ALA A 243 4.79 -13.70 -13.97
C ALA A 243 4.45 -13.84 -15.46
N MET A 244 3.25 -13.42 -15.87
CA MET A 244 2.81 -13.46 -17.27
C MET A 244 3.62 -12.54 -18.19
N TYR A 245 4.03 -11.36 -17.69
CA TYR A 245 4.97 -10.50 -18.41
C TYR A 245 6.27 -11.25 -18.73
N HIS A 246 6.89 -11.87 -17.73
CA HIS A 246 8.14 -12.62 -17.93
C HIS A 246 7.96 -13.89 -18.78
N CYS A 247 6.77 -14.47 -18.81
CA CYS A 247 6.42 -15.55 -19.74
C CYS A 247 6.17 -15.05 -21.18
N GLY A 248 6.29 -13.74 -21.45
CA GLY A 248 6.06 -13.14 -22.77
C GLY A 248 4.59 -12.99 -23.15
N LYS A 249 3.68 -13.06 -22.18
CA LYS A 249 2.22 -12.90 -22.35
C LYS A 249 1.76 -11.53 -21.87
N GLU A 250 2.26 -10.48 -22.52
CA GLU A 250 2.05 -9.08 -22.12
C GLU A 250 0.57 -8.66 -22.11
N ASP A 251 -0.25 -9.20 -23.03
CA ASP A 251 -1.69 -8.89 -23.07
C ASP A 251 -2.39 -9.32 -21.79
N VAL A 252 -2.07 -10.53 -21.30
CA VAL A 252 -2.59 -11.04 -20.03
C VAL A 252 -2.07 -10.21 -18.85
N ALA A 253 -0.79 -9.86 -18.87
CA ALA A 253 -0.21 -9.02 -17.82
C ALA A 253 -0.94 -7.66 -17.72
N ARG A 254 -1.21 -6.99 -18.86
CA ARG A 254 -1.98 -5.74 -18.92
C ARG A 254 -3.40 -5.90 -18.40
N GLU A 255 -4.08 -6.98 -18.78
CA GLU A 255 -5.43 -7.26 -18.35
C GLU A 255 -5.55 -7.27 -16.82
N TYR A 256 -4.67 -7.99 -16.13
CA TYR A 256 -4.70 -8.11 -14.67
C TYR A 256 -4.31 -6.81 -13.95
N VAL A 257 -3.40 -6.03 -14.49
CA VAL A 257 -3.14 -4.66 -14.01
C VAL A 257 -4.38 -3.79 -14.16
N ASN A 258 -5.05 -3.87 -15.31
CA ASN A 258 -6.22 -3.07 -15.61
C ASN A 258 -7.46 -3.45 -14.78
N TYR A 259 -7.58 -4.70 -14.32
CA TYR A 259 -8.60 -5.06 -13.31
C TYR A 259 -8.40 -4.27 -11.99
N ILE A 260 -7.17 -4.14 -11.54
CA ILE A 260 -6.82 -3.35 -10.33
C ILE A 260 -7.16 -1.86 -10.57
N ARG A 261 -6.72 -1.29 -11.68
CA ARG A 261 -6.97 0.12 -12.03
C ARG A 261 -8.46 0.42 -12.16
N LYS A 262 -9.22 -0.48 -12.78
CA LYS A 262 -10.67 -0.36 -12.90
C LYS A 262 -11.36 -0.30 -11.51
N ARG A 263 -10.96 -1.17 -10.57
CA ARG A 263 -11.45 -1.11 -9.21
C ARG A 263 -11.08 0.21 -8.53
N ALA A 264 -9.83 0.69 -8.70
CA ALA A 264 -9.33 1.93 -8.12
C ALA A 264 -10.10 3.18 -8.58
N ARG A 265 -10.73 3.14 -9.76
CA ARG A 265 -11.59 4.21 -10.29
C ARG A 265 -12.85 4.46 -9.44
N GLY A 266 -13.27 3.49 -8.63
CA GLY A 266 -14.48 3.64 -7.81
C GLY A 266 -15.77 3.89 -8.62
N GLY A 267 -15.86 3.32 -9.84
CA GLY A 267 -16.99 3.51 -10.77
C GLY A 267 -16.86 4.72 -11.72
N ARG A 268 -15.79 5.49 -11.62
CA ARG A 268 -15.46 6.57 -12.58
C ARG A 268 -14.70 5.99 -13.77
N GLU A 269 -15.21 6.17 -14.99
CA GLU A 269 -14.55 5.64 -16.21
C GLU A 269 -13.61 6.66 -16.85
N ASP A 270 -13.61 7.91 -16.39
CA ASP A 270 -12.88 9.05 -16.91
C ASP A 270 -11.49 9.25 -16.28
N ILE A 271 -11.11 8.42 -15.31
CA ILE A 271 -9.84 8.52 -14.58
C ILE A 271 -9.00 7.25 -14.69
N LEU A 272 -7.69 7.39 -14.38
CA LEU A 272 -6.73 6.29 -14.35
C LEU A 272 -6.83 5.40 -15.60
N PRO A 273 -6.48 5.90 -16.79
CA PRO A 273 -6.61 5.17 -18.05
C PRO A 273 -5.96 3.79 -17.98
N ASP A 274 -6.46 2.87 -18.77
CA ASP A 274 -5.88 1.53 -18.86
C ASP A 274 -4.41 1.58 -19.29
N VAL A 275 -3.61 0.70 -18.73
CA VAL A 275 -2.22 0.46 -19.14
C VAL A 275 -2.24 -0.14 -20.55
N THR A 276 -1.52 0.49 -21.47
CA THR A 276 -1.39 0.07 -22.88
C THR A 276 0.06 -0.18 -23.28
N GLU A 277 1.00 0.11 -22.40
CA GLU A 277 2.43 -0.04 -22.60
C GLU A 277 2.82 -1.49 -22.90
N SER A 278 4.03 -1.67 -23.46
CA SER A 278 4.65 -2.97 -23.75
C SER A 278 6.13 -2.95 -23.37
N GLY A 279 6.77 -4.13 -23.33
CA GLY A 279 8.18 -4.27 -22.99
C GLY A 279 8.51 -3.73 -21.60
N GLU A 280 9.66 -3.09 -21.45
CA GLU A 280 10.15 -2.56 -20.16
C GLU A 280 9.19 -1.51 -19.56
N ALA A 281 8.48 -0.75 -20.38
CA ALA A 281 7.50 0.21 -19.91
C ALA A 281 6.30 -0.47 -19.23
N LEU A 282 5.86 -1.62 -19.74
CA LEU A 282 4.83 -2.43 -19.09
C LEU A 282 5.33 -2.98 -17.75
N LEU A 283 6.56 -3.50 -17.68
CA LEU A 283 7.12 -3.97 -16.42
C LEU A 283 7.18 -2.85 -15.38
N ALA A 284 7.60 -1.65 -15.80
CA ALA A 284 7.62 -0.48 -14.93
C ALA A 284 6.21 -0.13 -14.40
N LYS A 285 5.17 -0.23 -15.26
CA LYS A 285 3.77 -0.01 -14.85
C LYS A 285 3.28 -1.10 -13.88
N ILE A 286 3.62 -2.38 -14.10
CA ILE A 286 3.29 -3.48 -13.16
C ILE A 286 3.91 -3.22 -11.79
N GLN A 287 5.20 -2.85 -11.76
CA GLN A 287 5.91 -2.54 -10.51
C GLN A 287 5.36 -1.30 -9.81
N HIS A 288 4.96 -0.30 -10.59
CA HIS A 288 4.34 0.92 -10.09
C HIS A 288 2.96 0.62 -9.49
N GLU A 289 2.10 -0.08 -10.23
CA GLU A 289 0.77 -0.47 -9.76
C GLU A 289 0.85 -1.29 -8.47
N ARG A 290 1.82 -2.21 -8.38
CA ARG A 290 2.09 -2.98 -7.17
C ARG A 290 2.50 -2.07 -5.99
N LYS A 291 3.32 -1.06 -6.23
CA LYS A 291 3.73 -0.08 -5.19
C LYS A 291 2.54 0.68 -4.63
N VAL A 292 1.65 1.14 -5.51
CA VAL A 292 0.48 1.96 -5.14
C VAL A 292 -0.60 1.10 -4.51
N GLU A 293 -0.95 0.00 -5.15
CA GLU A 293 -2.03 -0.90 -4.70
C GLU A 293 -1.73 -1.54 -3.35
N LEU A 294 -0.53 -2.06 -3.17
CA LEU A 294 -0.10 -2.76 -1.95
C LEU A 294 0.66 -1.85 -0.97
N ALA A 295 0.47 -0.53 -1.08
CA ALA A 295 1.07 0.43 -0.16
C ALA A 295 0.72 0.08 1.29
N PHE A 296 1.71 0.11 2.18
CA PHE A 296 1.58 -0.19 3.62
C PHE A 296 1.16 -1.63 3.98
N GLU A 297 1.22 -2.57 3.02
CA GLU A 297 0.95 -3.99 3.24
C GLU A 297 2.25 -4.83 3.31
N GLU A 298 3.35 -4.22 3.69
CA GLU A 298 4.67 -4.84 3.94
C GLU A 298 5.38 -5.44 2.71
N HIS A 299 4.87 -5.21 1.49
CA HIS A 299 5.45 -5.79 0.27
C HIS A 299 6.69 -5.05 -0.23
N ARG A 300 6.72 -3.71 -0.16
CA ARG A 300 7.74 -2.88 -0.81
C ARG A 300 9.17 -3.23 -0.42
N PHE A 301 9.42 -3.57 0.85
CA PHE A 301 10.73 -3.98 1.34
C PHE A 301 11.30 -5.17 0.56
N TYR A 302 10.46 -6.16 0.30
CA TYR A 302 10.83 -7.36 -0.45
C TYR A 302 10.88 -7.09 -1.96
N ASP A 303 9.95 -6.33 -2.49
CA ASP A 303 9.84 -6.05 -3.92
C ASP A 303 11.08 -5.33 -4.47
N VAL A 304 11.55 -4.27 -3.80
CA VAL A 304 12.74 -3.54 -4.26
C VAL A 304 14.01 -4.39 -4.24
N ARG A 305 14.09 -5.36 -3.32
CA ARG A 305 15.20 -6.29 -3.21
C ARG A 305 15.12 -7.38 -4.28
N ARG A 306 13.98 -8.06 -4.40
CA ARG A 306 13.81 -9.13 -5.37
C ARG A 306 13.95 -8.65 -6.82
N TRP A 307 13.58 -7.39 -7.10
CA TRP A 307 13.79 -6.75 -8.41
C TRP A 307 15.20 -6.17 -8.59
N LYS A 308 16.02 -6.15 -7.55
CA LYS A 308 17.38 -5.54 -7.53
C LYS A 308 17.37 -4.05 -7.92
N ILE A 309 16.35 -3.31 -7.46
CA ILE A 309 16.22 -1.87 -7.69
C ILE A 309 16.44 -1.03 -6.42
N ALA A 310 16.73 -1.66 -5.29
CA ALA A 310 16.90 -0.97 -4.00
C ALA A 310 17.99 0.12 -4.08
N GLU A 311 19.08 -0.11 -4.82
CA GLU A 311 20.11 0.91 -5.04
C GLU A 311 19.60 2.20 -5.70
N LYS A 312 18.54 2.09 -6.54
CA LYS A 312 17.94 3.23 -7.22
C LYS A 312 16.92 3.96 -6.36
N VAL A 313 16.17 3.22 -5.53
CA VAL A 313 15.01 3.75 -4.81
C VAL A 313 15.25 3.96 -3.32
N ASP A 314 16.22 3.27 -2.72
CA ASP A 314 16.58 3.39 -1.29
C ASP A 314 17.91 4.11 -1.05
N LYS A 315 18.65 4.47 -2.11
CA LYS A 315 19.85 5.31 -2.03
C LYS A 315 19.50 6.73 -2.47
N SER A 316 18.73 7.42 -1.68
CA SER A 316 18.27 8.77 -2.02
C SER A 316 17.96 9.60 -0.78
N VAL A 317 17.73 10.86 -1.01
CA VAL A 317 17.15 11.77 -0.02
C VAL A 317 15.63 11.59 -0.06
N PHE A 318 15.03 11.53 1.12
CA PHE A 318 13.58 11.42 1.28
C PHE A 318 13.02 12.69 1.88
N HIS A 319 11.79 13.03 1.51
CA HIS A 319 11.20 14.32 1.80
C HIS A 319 9.90 14.20 2.62
N GLY A 320 9.64 15.26 3.37
CA GLY A 320 8.34 15.65 3.87
C GLY A 320 7.91 16.97 3.23
N ILE A 321 6.78 17.52 3.65
CA ILE A 321 6.24 18.79 3.16
C ILE A 321 6.04 19.78 4.31
N ASN A 322 6.59 20.99 4.18
CA ASN A 322 6.25 22.11 5.04
C ASN A 322 5.01 22.80 4.50
N ILE A 323 4.09 23.11 5.37
CA ILE A 323 2.82 23.76 5.04
C ILE A 323 2.75 25.04 5.85
N THR A 324 2.93 26.19 5.21
CA THR A 324 2.91 27.49 5.88
C THR A 324 1.64 28.25 5.53
N LYS A 325 0.80 28.51 6.53
CA LYS A 325 -0.42 29.32 6.37
C LYS A 325 -0.06 30.80 6.47
N GLN A 326 -0.41 31.55 5.42
CA GLN A 326 -0.19 32.97 5.33
C GLN A 326 -1.27 33.77 6.08
N ALA A 327 -1.04 35.07 6.31
CA ALA A 327 -1.99 35.95 7.01
C ALA A 327 -3.35 36.09 6.28
N ASP A 328 -3.36 35.92 4.96
CA ASP A 328 -4.57 35.92 4.14
C ASP A 328 -5.29 34.55 4.08
N GLY A 329 -4.74 33.53 4.78
CA GLY A 329 -5.26 32.16 4.82
C GLY A 329 -4.74 31.25 3.72
N ALA A 330 -4.00 31.76 2.72
CA ALA A 330 -3.39 30.93 1.70
C ALA A 330 -2.31 30.02 2.30
N LYS A 331 -2.15 28.82 1.73
CA LYS A 331 -1.11 27.85 2.18
C LYS A 331 0.02 27.82 1.15
N LYS A 332 1.25 27.90 1.63
CA LYS A 332 2.46 27.68 0.85
C LYS A 332 3.04 26.31 1.19
N TYR A 333 3.38 25.54 0.17
CA TYR A 333 3.96 24.22 0.28
C TYR A 333 5.42 24.24 -0.12
N GLU A 334 6.27 23.52 0.64
CA GLU A 334 7.70 23.45 0.39
C GLU A 334 8.24 22.08 0.83
N LEU A 335 8.89 21.36 -0.08
CA LEU A 335 9.52 20.10 0.23
C LEU A 335 10.77 20.33 1.09
N PHE A 336 11.00 19.45 2.07
CA PHE A 336 12.20 19.47 2.90
C PHE A 336 12.79 18.08 3.06
N GLU A 337 14.11 18.00 3.19
CA GLU A 337 14.81 16.74 3.44
C GLU A 337 14.51 16.23 4.85
N ILE A 338 13.97 15.01 4.96
CA ILE A 338 13.74 14.37 6.25
C ILE A 338 14.75 13.28 6.56
N GLN A 339 15.20 12.57 5.54
CA GLN A 339 16.11 11.44 5.70
C GLN A 339 16.96 11.24 4.45
N LYS A 340 18.24 10.93 4.64
CA LYS A 340 19.10 10.39 3.60
C LYS A 340 19.38 8.93 3.90
N ARG A 341 19.20 8.05 2.92
CA ARG A 341 19.54 6.63 3.00
C ARG A 341 20.66 6.29 2.05
N ASP A 342 21.58 5.43 2.50
CA ASP A 342 22.62 4.84 1.68
C ASP A 342 22.39 3.33 1.62
N PHE A 343 21.84 2.86 0.49
CA PHE A 343 21.74 1.44 0.21
C PHE A 343 23.07 0.96 -0.39
N VAL A 344 23.66 -0.08 0.17
CA VAL A 344 24.94 -0.65 -0.30
C VAL A 344 24.71 -2.09 -0.76
N ALA A 345 24.73 -2.32 -2.08
CA ALA A 345 24.72 -3.66 -2.66
C ALA A 345 26.16 -4.29 -2.58
N PRO A 346 26.26 -5.64 -2.52
CA PRO A 346 25.14 -6.60 -2.38
C PRO A 346 24.75 -6.87 -0.92
N ALA A 347 25.33 -6.19 0.05
CA ALA A 347 25.19 -6.52 1.47
C ALA A 347 23.76 -6.36 2.03
N HIS A 348 22.93 -5.56 1.35
CA HIS A 348 21.55 -5.26 1.76
C HIS A 348 20.47 -5.96 0.93
N TYR A 349 20.87 -6.80 0.00
CA TYR A 349 19.92 -7.66 -0.76
C TYR A 349 19.53 -8.91 0.02
#